data_2a066f45c7c647fa007b62b48a9e22b3
#
_entry.id   2a066f45c7c647fa007b62b48a9e22b3
#
_cell.length_a   1.000
_cell.length_b   1.000
_cell.length_c   1.000
_cell.angle_alpha   90.00
_cell.angle_beta   90.00
_cell.angle_gamma   90.00
#
_symmetry.space_group_name_H-M   'P 1'
#
loop_
_entity.id
_entity.type
_entity.pdbx_description
1 polymer ?
#
loop_
_entity_poly.entity_id
_entity_poly.type
_entity_poly.pdbx_seq_one_letter_code
_entity_poly.pdbx_strand_id
1 'polypeptide(L)'
;RRQRQMCIRDSIKDSFMSVVDYAESKVTAVHYSLLNAGLFINVKDNVFIEEPLQYIVISDKEQCLFNHVTIQVGKNSKFNFIENYVNNQKEDKAPFSLVSEVVAHEGAQINYSSITNQPGEKRGTILRRGLTYRDSLINWNVAAMDEADVYHDNTTNILGDGSEANLKIVTLGVKEQKTYFNSEVVNQGLS
;
A
#
# COMPACT_ATOMS: atom_id res chain seq x y z
N ARG A 1 -28.44 -7.90 9.76
CA ARG A 1 -27.02 -7.80 10.25
C ARG A 1 -26.15 -8.96 9.74
N ARG A 2 -26.57 -10.24 9.83
CA ARG A 2 -25.78 -11.40 9.34
C ARG A 2 -25.46 -11.33 7.84
N GLN A 3 -26.39 -10.93 7.00
CA GLN A 3 -26.19 -10.83 5.55
C GLN A 3 -25.15 -9.77 5.15
N ARG A 4 -25.11 -8.60 5.85
CA ARG A 4 -24.07 -7.58 5.65
C ARG A 4 -22.69 -8.07 6.05
N GLN A 5 -22.57 -8.82 7.13
CA GLN A 5 -21.30 -9.38 7.58
C GLN A 5 -20.75 -10.45 6.62
N MET A 6 -21.62 -11.26 5.99
CA MET A 6 -21.20 -12.21 4.97
C MET A 6 -20.68 -11.49 3.72
N CYS A 7 -21.37 -10.47 3.20
CA CYS A 7 -20.92 -9.70 2.04
C CYS A 7 -19.57 -9.00 2.26
N ILE A 8 -19.33 -8.45 3.44
CA ILE A 8 -18.03 -7.81 3.77
C ILE A 8 -16.91 -8.86 3.82
N ARG A 9 -17.16 -9.98 4.48
CA ARG A 9 -16.21 -11.08 4.59
C ARG A 9 -15.83 -11.65 3.22
N ASP A 10 -16.78 -11.82 2.33
CA ASP A 10 -16.56 -12.34 0.98
C ASP A 10 -15.78 -11.32 0.15
N SER A 11 -16.14 -10.03 0.19
CA SER A 11 -15.39 -8.97 -0.49
C SER A 11 -13.95 -8.86 -0.01
N ILE A 12 -13.69 -9.04 1.29
CA ILE A 12 -12.31 -9.06 1.81
C ILE A 12 -11.55 -10.26 1.27
N LYS A 13 -12.16 -11.45 1.28
CA LYS A 13 -11.51 -12.67 0.79
C LYS A 13 -11.11 -12.59 -0.68
N ASP A 14 -11.96 -11.99 -1.51
CA ASP A 14 -11.73 -11.86 -2.94
C ASP A 14 -10.70 -10.76 -3.28
N SER A 15 -10.52 -9.79 -2.37
CA SER A 15 -9.65 -8.63 -2.60
C SER A 15 -8.31 -8.71 -1.88
N PHE A 16 -8.23 -9.47 -0.78
CA PHE A 16 -7.01 -9.60 0.01
C PHE A 16 -5.99 -10.46 -0.71
N MET A 17 -4.76 -9.95 -0.85
CA MET A 17 -3.68 -10.59 -1.61
C MET A 17 -4.09 -10.89 -3.07
N SER A 18 -4.93 -10.05 -3.65
CA SER A 18 -5.40 -10.22 -5.04
C SER A 18 -4.44 -9.62 -6.07
N VAL A 19 -3.59 -8.69 -5.66
CA VAL A 19 -2.56 -8.05 -6.49
C VAL A 19 -1.17 -8.52 -6.09
N VAL A 20 -0.93 -8.76 -4.80
CA VAL A 20 0.29 -9.36 -4.26
C VAL A 20 0.04 -10.85 -4.01
N ASP A 21 0.62 -11.71 -4.83
CA ASP A 21 0.52 -13.16 -4.58
C ASP A 21 1.42 -13.53 -3.39
N TYR A 22 0.88 -14.28 -2.43
CA TYR A 22 1.66 -14.81 -1.31
C TYR A 22 2.82 -15.71 -1.75
N ALA A 23 2.72 -16.30 -2.94
CA ALA A 23 3.76 -17.15 -3.54
C ALA A 23 4.77 -16.35 -4.40
N GLU A 24 4.61 -15.03 -4.57
CA GLU A 24 5.50 -14.18 -5.37
C GLU A 24 6.95 -14.23 -4.86
N SER A 25 7.12 -14.24 -3.55
CA SER A 25 8.44 -14.26 -2.93
C SER A 25 8.42 -14.81 -1.50
N LYS A 26 9.61 -15.08 -0.95
CA LYS A 26 9.73 -15.41 0.48
C LYS A 26 9.21 -14.30 1.39
N VAL A 27 9.37 -13.04 0.98
CA VAL A 27 8.93 -11.87 1.74
C VAL A 27 7.41 -11.83 1.82
N THR A 28 6.72 -12.05 0.69
CA THR A 28 5.25 -12.06 0.65
C THR A 28 4.67 -13.24 1.43
N ALA A 29 5.31 -14.42 1.36
CA ALA A 29 4.89 -15.58 2.15
C ALA A 29 5.05 -15.35 3.67
N VAL A 30 6.15 -14.73 4.10
CA VAL A 30 6.37 -14.36 5.50
C VAL A 30 5.37 -13.30 5.94
N HIS A 31 5.15 -12.27 5.11
CA HIS A 31 4.16 -11.23 5.39
C HIS A 31 2.77 -11.83 5.64
N TYR A 32 2.30 -12.68 4.73
CA TYR A 32 1.01 -13.36 4.84
C TYR A 32 0.90 -14.19 6.12
N SER A 33 1.97 -14.93 6.47
CA SER A 33 1.96 -15.85 7.62
C SER A 33 1.97 -15.12 8.96
N LEU A 34 2.55 -13.92 9.03
CA LEU A 34 2.75 -13.15 10.25
C LEU A 34 1.87 -11.90 10.33
N LEU A 35 0.91 -11.75 9.43
CA LEU A 35 0.00 -10.62 9.39
C LEU A 35 -0.67 -10.37 10.74
N ASN A 36 -0.49 -9.18 11.30
CA ASN A 36 -1.01 -8.81 12.60
C ASN A 36 -1.76 -7.47 12.64
N ALA A 37 -1.76 -6.71 11.55
CA ALA A 37 -2.50 -5.46 11.41
C ALA A 37 -2.94 -5.28 9.96
N GLY A 38 -4.00 -4.51 9.72
CA GLY A 38 -4.44 -4.21 8.36
C GLY A 38 -5.67 -3.32 8.28
N LEU A 39 -5.92 -2.85 7.05
CA LEU A 39 -7.04 -2.00 6.73
C LEU A 39 -7.61 -2.42 5.37
N PHE A 40 -8.93 -2.58 5.30
CA PHE A 40 -9.65 -2.81 4.05
C PHE A 40 -10.59 -1.63 3.77
N ILE A 41 -10.43 -1.01 2.60
CA ILE A 41 -11.27 0.08 2.13
C ILE A 41 -11.93 -0.33 0.82
N ASN A 42 -13.24 -0.17 0.74
CA ASN A 42 -14.00 -0.37 -0.49
C ASN A 42 -14.86 0.85 -0.77
N VAL A 43 -14.39 1.69 -1.69
CA VAL A 43 -15.13 2.84 -2.20
C VAL A 43 -16.08 2.35 -3.28
N LYS A 44 -17.37 2.63 -3.13
CA LYS A 44 -18.40 2.22 -4.09
C LYS A 44 -18.31 3.03 -5.38
N ASP A 45 -18.98 2.54 -6.43
CA ASP A 45 -19.03 3.24 -7.73
C ASP A 45 -19.67 4.62 -7.59
N ASN A 46 -19.19 5.58 -8.38
CA ASN A 46 -19.69 6.95 -8.47
C ASN A 46 -19.64 7.73 -7.14
N VAL A 47 -18.63 7.45 -6.30
CA VAL A 47 -18.41 8.12 -5.02
C VAL A 47 -17.19 9.03 -5.11
N PHE A 48 -17.36 10.30 -4.72
CA PHE A 48 -16.30 11.30 -4.69
C PHE A 48 -16.00 11.66 -3.23
N ILE A 49 -14.81 11.32 -2.76
CA ILE A 49 -14.33 11.64 -1.42
C ILE A 49 -13.19 12.63 -1.56
N GLU A 50 -13.48 13.91 -1.31
CA GLU A 50 -12.52 15.01 -1.46
C GLU A 50 -11.55 15.07 -0.27
N GLU A 51 -12.08 14.92 0.94
CA GLU A 51 -11.27 14.91 2.15
C GLU A 51 -10.45 13.62 2.25
N PRO A 52 -9.15 13.70 2.51
CA PRO A 52 -8.31 12.50 2.60
C PRO A 52 -8.63 11.68 3.84
N LEU A 53 -8.82 10.39 3.66
CA LEU A 53 -8.83 9.44 4.78
C LEU A 53 -7.39 9.23 5.23
N GLN A 54 -7.14 9.44 6.52
CA GLN A 54 -5.84 9.21 7.12
C GLN A 54 -5.83 7.90 7.92
N TYR A 55 -4.86 7.06 7.65
CA TYR A 55 -4.56 5.86 8.42
C TYR A 55 -3.21 6.02 9.08
N ILE A 56 -3.21 6.16 10.41
CA ILE A 56 -2.00 6.37 11.19
C ILE A 56 -1.73 5.13 12.02
N VAL A 57 -0.58 4.52 11.81
CA VAL A 57 -0.09 3.39 12.61
C VAL A 57 1.02 3.89 13.51
N ILE A 58 0.79 3.82 14.80
CA ILE A 58 1.75 4.23 15.82
C ILE A 58 2.27 2.98 16.51
N SER A 59 3.58 2.76 16.45
CA SER A 59 4.26 1.72 17.22
C SER A 59 4.91 2.34 18.44
N ASP A 60 4.48 1.91 19.61
CA ASP A 60 4.97 2.38 20.92
C ASP A 60 5.73 1.31 21.71
N LYS A 61 5.87 0.12 21.14
CA LYS A 61 6.52 -1.04 21.74
C LYS A 61 7.40 -1.75 20.72
N GLU A 62 8.42 -2.42 21.21
CA GLU A 62 9.24 -3.31 20.41
C GLU A 62 8.41 -4.54 20.00
N GLN A 63 7.94 -4.52 18.76
CA GLN A 63 7.17 -5.62 18.17
C GLN A 63 7.28 -5.62 16.64
N CYS A 64 7.22 -6.83 16.07
CA CYS A 64 7.13 -6.96 14.63
C CYS A 64 5.79 -6.40 14.13
N LEU A 65 5.84 -5.59 13.08
CA LEU A 65 4.67 -5.06 12.41
C LEU A 65 4.55 -5.64 11.01
N PHE A 66 3.49 -6.42 10.79
CA PHE A 66 3.11 -6.94 9.48
C PHE A 66 1.73 -6.38 9.15
N ASN A 67 1.73 -5.25 8.43
CA ASN A 67 0.50 -4.49 8.15
C ASN A 67 0.13 -4.57 6.67
N HIS A 68 -1.14 -4.87 6.38
CA HIS A 68 -1.66 -4.99 5.04
C HIS A 68 -2.83 -4.03 4.80
N VAL A 69 -2.67 -3.16 3.82
CA VAL A 69 -3.71 -2.22 3.38
C VAL A 69 -4.22 -2.67 2.02
N THR A 70 -5.53 -2.88 1.91
CA THR A 70 -6.19 -3.18 0.63
C THR A 70 -7.23 -2.10 0.34
N ILE A 71 -7.12 -1.45 -0.82
CA ILE A 71 -8.02 -0.39 -1.26
C ILE A 71 -8.61 -0.76 -2.62
N GLN A 72 -9.94 -0.83 -2.66
CA GLN A 72 -10.71 -0.97 -3.89
C GLN A 72 -11.42 0.35 -4.16
N VAL A 73 -11.15 0.99 -5.31
CA VAL A 73 -11.84 2.21 -5.72
C VAL A 73 -12.76 1.89 -6.87
N GLY A 74 -14.07 1.97 -6.62
CA GLY A 74 -15.13 1.63 -7.56
C GLY A 74 -15.17 2.53 -8.79
N LYS A 75 -15.94 2.15 -9.79
CA LYS A 75 -16.02 2.84 -11.08
C LYS A 75 -16.39 4.30 -10.93
N ASN A 76 -15.73 5.16 -11.73
CA ASN A 76 -15.97 6.60 -11.78
C ASN A 76 -15.91 7.26 -10.39
N SER A 77 -15.04 6.78 -9.51
CA SER A 77 -14.93 7.30 -8.14
C SER A 77 -13.61 8.02 -7.92
N LYS A 78 -13.61 8.94 -6.96
CA LYS A 78 -12.41 9.66 -6.52
C LYS A 78 -12.15 9.42 -5.05
N PHE A 79 -10.87 9.11 -4.71
CA PHE A 79 -10.48 8.85 -3.34
C PHE A 79 -9.09 9.39 -3.03
N ASN A 80 -8.96 10.02 -1.87
CA ASN A 80 -7.69 10.50 -1.35
C ASN A 80 -7.35 9.74 -0.08
N PHE A 81 -6.16 9.15 -0.04
CA PHE A 81 -5.71 8.33 1.07
C PHE A 81 -4.31 8.73 1.53
N ILE A 82 -4.12 8.80 2.83
CA ILE A 82 -2.82 9.06 3.45
C ILE A 82 -2.57 7.98 4.48
N GLU A 83 -1.50 7.22 4.29
CA GLU A 83 -0.98 6.35 5.34
C GLU A 83 0.27 6.95 5.98
N ASN A 84 0.36 6.82 7.29
CA ASN A 84 1.48 7.32 8.05
C ASN A 84 1.91 6.28 9.08
N TYR A 85 3.15 5.82 8.96
CA TYR A 85 3.75 4.87 9.87
C TYR A 85 4.76 5.60 10.77
N VAL A 86 4.41 5.71 12.03
CA VAL A 86 5.23 6.40 13.04
C VAL A 86 5.68 5.39 14.08
N ASN A 87 6.98 5.30 14.30
CA ASN A 87 7.55 4.54 15.39
C ASN A 87 8.38 5.46 16.29
N ASN A 88 8.05 5.49 17.56
CA ASN A 88 8.71 6.31 18.55
C ASN A 88 9.84 5.58 19.33
N GLN A 89 10.05 4.31 19.04
CA GLN A 89 11.04 3.46 19.73
C GLN A 89 12.37 3.44 18.96
N LYS A 90 13.31 4.29 19.35
CA LYS A 90 14.61 4.42 18.66
C LYS A 90 15.51 3.19 18.76
N GLU A 91 15.35 2.39 19.79
CA GLU A 91 16.15 1.18 20.02
C GLU A 91 15.46 -0.11 19.52
N ASP A 92 14.25 0.03 18.97
CA ASP A 92 13.50 -1.09 18.43
C ASP A 92 14.21 -1.69 17.20
N LYS A 93 14.51 -2.98 17.26
CA LYS A 93 15.14 -3.75 16.17
C LYS A 93 14.19 -4.76 15.53
N ALA A 94 12.93 -4.74 15.94
CA ALA A 94 11.93 -5.66 15.40
C ALA A 94 11.69 -5.42 13.91
N PRO A 95 11.71 -6.46 13.07
CA PRO A 95 11.47 -6.31 11.65
C PRO A 95 10.02 -5.90 11.36
N PHE A 96 9.83 -5.25 10.22
CA PHE A 96 8.51 -4.88 9.76
C PHE A 96 8.29 -5.20 8.28
N SER A 97 7.03 -5.42 7.92
CA SER A 97 6.61 -5.58 6.54
C SER A 97 5.29 -4.85 6.32
N LEU A 98 5.29 -3.91 5.39
CA LEU A 98 4.12 -3.15 5.03
C LEU A 98 3.76 -3.49 3.58
N VAL A 99 2.52 -3.89 3.38
CA VAL A 99 2.01 -4.20 2.04
C VAL A 99 0.77 -3.36 1.78
N SER A 100 0.73 -2.72 0.61
CA SER A 100 -0.41 -1.91 0.19
C SER A 100 -0.82 -2.31 -1.22
N GLU A 101 -2.06 -2.77 -1.36
CA GLU A 101 -2.69 -3.11 -2.62
C GLU A 101 -3.75 -2.07 -2.97
N VAL A 102 -3.67 -1.52 -4.16
CA VAL A 102 -4.62 -0.51 -4.66
C VAL A 102 -5.17 -0.95 -6.01
N VAL A 103 -6.47 -1.10 -6.08
CA VAL A 103 -7.18 -1.40 -7.32
C VAL A 103 -8.05 -0.21 -7.70
N ALA A 104 -7.76 0.39 -8.87
CA ALA A 104 -8.54 1.45 -9.45
C ALA A 104 -9.39 0.89 -10.61
N HIS A 105 -10.70 0.74 -10.37
CA HIS A 105 -11.63 0.29 -11.39
C HIS A 105 -11.86 1.36 -12.48
N GLU A 106 -12.60 1.02 -13.53
CA GLU A 106 -12.84 1.87 -14.71
C GLU A 106 -13.21 3.31 -14.32
N GLY A 107 -12.47 4.28 -14.85
CA GLY A 107 -12.66 5.72 -14.57
C GLY A 107 -12.33 6.15 -13.14
N ALA A 108 -11.80 5.27 -12.30
CA ALA A 108 -11.47 5.61 -10.91
C ALA A 108 -10.18 6.42 -10.80
N GLN A 109 -10.11 7.29 -9.81
CA GLN A 109 -8.92 8.08 -9.52
C GLN A 109 -8.56 7.98 -8.04
N ILE A 110 -7.31 7.67 -7.74
CA ILE A 110 -6.82 7.65 -6.36
C ILE A 110 -5.51 8.43 -6.23
N ASN A 111 -5.46 9.29 -5.21
CA ASN A 111 -4.23 9.89 -4.73
C ASN A 111 -3.84 9.14 -3.43
N TYR A 112 -2.80 8.33 -3.55
CA TYR A 112 -2.27 7.57 -2.44
C TYR A 112 -0.97 8.21 -1.95
N SER A 113 -0.96 8.66 -0.72
CA SER A 113 0.22 9.23 -0.08
C SER A 113 0.70 8.32 1.05
N SER A 114 1.98 8.02 1.08
CA SER A 114 2.60 7.18 2.10
C SER A 114 3.76 7.92 2.74
N ILE A 115 3.74 7.97 4.07
CA ILE A 115 4.81 8.56 4.86
C ILE A 115 5.33 7.48 5.80
N THR A 116 6.61 7.18 5.70
CA THR A 116 7.28 6.24 6.61
C THR A 116 8.39 6.95 7.37
N ASN A 117 8.44 6.69 8.67
CA ASN A 117 9.48 7.19 9.56
C ASN A 117 9.80 6.09 10.58
N GLN A 118 10.69 5.19 10.20
CA GLN A 118 11.11 4.07 11.02
C GLN A 118 12.51 4.35 11.58
N PRO A 119 12.62 4.65 12.88
CA PRO A 119 13.90 4.92 13.51
C PRO A 119 14.69 3.65 13.78
N GLY A 120 15.99 3.81 14.02
CA GLY A 120 16.86 2.77 14.56
C GLY A 120 17.38 1.77 13.53
N GLU A 121 17.99 0.70 14.06
CA GLU A 121 18.66 -0.34 13.26
C GLU A 121 17.70 -1.46 12.84
N LYS A 122 16.52 -1.10 12.38
CA LYS A 122 15.53 -2.06 11.89
C LYS A 122 15.81 -2.51 10.49
N ARG A 123 15.13 -3.58 10.11
CA ARG A 123 15.04 -4.02 8.71
C ARG A 123 13.58 -4.17 8.32
N GLY A 124 13.24 -3.61 7.18
CA GLY A 124 11.87 -3.66 6.71
C GLY A 124 11.72 -3.81 5.22
N THR A 125 10.53 -4.23 4.85
CA THR A 125 10.10 -4.29 3.46
C THR A 125 8.78 -3.54 3.30
N ILE A 126 8.67 -2.76 2.25
CA ILE A 126 7.46 -2.01 1.93
C ILE A 126 7.12 -2.28 0.47
N LEU A 127 6.05 -3.04 0.28
CA LEU A 127 5.57 -3.41 -1.05
C LEU A 127 4.31 -2.61 -1.36
N ARG A 128 4.28 -1.94 -2.50
CA ARG A 128 3.10 -1.26 -3.01
C ARG A 128 2.76 -1.82 -4.38
N ARG A 129 1.53 -2.28 -4.51
CA ARG A 129 1.03 -2.86 -5.75
C ARG A 129 -0.21 -2.11 -6.22
N GLY A 130 -0.17 -1.65 -7.45
CA GLY A 130 -1.28 -0.99 -8.10
C GLY A 130 -1.83 -1.83 -9.25
N LEU A 131 -3.13 -1.76 -9.44
CA LEU A 131 -3.82 -2.33 -10.59
C LEU A 131 -4.78 -1.28 -11.13
N THR A 132 -4.60 -0.91 -12.42
CA THR A 132 -5.45 0.09 -13.08
C THR A 132 -6.25 -0.55 -14.20
N TYR A 133 -7.56 -0.28 -14.18
CA TYR A 133 -8.46 -0.63 -15.28
C TYR A 133 -8.69 0.59 -16.18
N ARG A 134 -9.47 0.42 -17.23
CA ARG A 134 -9.70 1.43 -18.27
C ARG A 134 -9.96 2.83 -17.70
N ASP A 135 -9.31 3.84 -18.30
CA ASP A 135 -9.47 5.26 -17.97
C ASP A 135 -9.26 5.61 -16.48
N SER A 136 -8.52 4.76 -15.74
CA SER A 136 -8.27 4.98 -14.32
C SER A 136 -6.89 5.55 -14.02
N LEU A 137 -6.72 6.13 -12.84
CA LEU A 137 -5.50 6.81 -12.44
C LEU A 137 -5.10 6.46 -11.01
N ILE A 138 -3.84 6.03 -10.82
CA ILE A 138 -3.21 5.94 -9.50
C ILE A 138 -2.05 6.92 -9.42
N ASN A 139 -2.13 7.86 -8.48
CA ASN A 139 -1.02 8.74 -8.13
C ASN A 139 -0.39 8.26 -6.81
N TRP A 140 0.81 7.76 -6.88
CA TRP A 140 1.61 7.40 -5.73
C TRP A 140 2.50 8.56 -5.30
N ASN A 141 2.37 9.01 -4.05
CA ASN A 141 3.23 10.00 -3.43
C ASN A 141 3.89 9.35 -2.21
N VAL A 142 5.19 9.11 -2.27
CA VAL A 142 5.92 8.37 -1.24
C VAL A 142 6.96 9.26 -0.60
N ALA A 143 6.89 9.41 0.71
CA ALA A 143 7.90 10.07 1.54
C ALA A 143 8.54 9.03 2.48
N ALA A 144 9.78 8.63 2.18
CA ALA A 144 10.55 7.69 2.97
C ALA A 144 11.59 8.45 3.80
N MET A 145 11.35 8.57 5.10
CA MET A 145 12.20 9.26 6.06
C MET A 145 12.75 8.29 7.12
N ASP A 146 13.01 7.06 6.69
CA ASP A 146 13.40 5.98 7.60
C ASP A 146 14.87 6.09 7.97
N GLU A 147 15.22 5.81 9.23
CA GLU A 147 16.60 5.54 9.67
C GLU A 147 16.95 4.04 9.56
N ALA A 148 15.96 3.22 9.28
CA ALA A 148 16.06 1.77 9.14
C ALA A 148 16.58 1.36 7.77
N ASP A 149 17.08 0.13 7.65
CA ASP A 149 17.37 -0.52 6.38
C ASP A 149 16.05 -0.97 5.73
N VAL A 150 15.64 -0.34 4.63
CA VAL A 150 14.33 -0.61 4.02
C VAL A 150 14.45 -0.93 2.54
N TYR A 151 13.78 -2.01 2.13
CA TYR A 151 13.54 -2.33 0.75
C TYR A 151 12.12 -1.89 0.35
N HIS A 152 12.04 -0.95 -0.58
CA HIS A 152 10.80 -0.48 -1.19
C HIS A 152 10.62 -1.09 -2.57
N ASP A 153 9.46 -1.62 -2.83
CA ASP A 153 9.08 -2.15 -4.15
C ASP A 153 7.69 -1.65 -4.53
N ASN A 154 7.66 -0.82 -5.56
CA ASN A 154 6.46 -0.21 -6.10
C ASN A 154 6.22 -0.74 -7.52
N THR A 155 5.19 -1.54 -7.69
CA THR A 155 4.81 -2.05 -9.02
C THR A 155 3.37 -1.70 -9.31
N THR A 156 3.10 -1.13 -10.48
CA THR A 156 1.74 -0.87 -10.95
C THR A 156 1.53 -1.54 -12.29
N ASN A 157 0.53 -2.40 -12.35
CA ASN A 157 0.10 -3.07 -13.57
C ASN A 157 -1.04 -2.25 -14.21
N ILE A 158 -0.80 -1.79 -15.42
CA ILE A 158 -1.77 -1.08 -16.26
C ILE A 158 -2.45 -2.10 -17.16
N LEU A 159 -3.71 -2.45 -16.86
CA LEU A 159 -4.49 -3.42 -17.61
C LEU A 159 -5.42 -2.80 -18.63
N GLY A 160 -5.91 -1.58 -18.36
CA GLY A 160 -6.93 -0.94 -19.18
C GLY A 160 -6.38 0.17 -20.05
N ASP A 161 -6.96 0.34 -21.23
CA ASP A 161 -6.65 1.44 -22.12
C ASP A 161 -6.96 2.80 -21.48
N GLY A 162 -6.19 3.83 -21.78
CA GLY A 162 -6.35 5.16 -21.24
C GLY A 162 -6.04 5.32 -19.75
N SER A 163 -5.52 4.27 -19.11
CA SER A 163 -5.17 4.35 -17.70
C SER A 163 -3.74 4.84 -17.45
N GLU A 164 -3.52 5.42 -16.29
CA GLU A 164 -2.27 6.07 -15.92
C GLU A 164 -1.81 5.66 -14.51
N ALA A 165 -0.50 5.62 -14.33
CA ALA A 165 0.14 5.48 -13.03
C ALA A 165 1.27 6.50 -12.90
N ASN A 166 1.21 7.33 -11.87
CA ASN A 166 2.25 8.32 -11.57
C ASN A 166 2.90 7.99 -10.23
N LEU A 167 4.22 8.07 -10.17
CA LEU A 167 4.98 7.83 -8.95
C LEU A 167 5.90 9.01 -8.65
N LYS A 168 5.76 9.56 -7.44
CA LYS A 168 6.64 10.58 -6.88
C LYS A 168 7.24 10.05 -5.60
N ILE A 169 8.55 10.01 -5.52
CA ILE A 169 9.29 9.54 -4.35
C ILE A 169 10.17 10.67 -3.83
N VAL A 170 10.07 10.90 -2.53
CA VAL A 170 11.02 11.72 -1.77
C VAL A 170 11.63 10.83 -0.70
N THR A 171 12.94 10.75 -0.65
CA THR A 171 13.65 10.01 0.40
C THR A 171 14.66 10.91 1.08
N LEU A 172 14.76 10.76 2.40
CA LEU A 172 15.76 11.44 3.21
C LEU A 172 16.73 10.39 3.75
N GLY A 173 17.97 10.47 3.27
CA GLY A 173 19.06 9.62 3.77
C GLY A 173 19.68 10.23 5.04
N VAL A 174 19.72 9.46 6.10
CA VAL A 174 20.36 9.82 7.37
C VAL A 174 21.25 8.69 7.87
N LYS A 175 22.43 9.01 8.41
CA LYS A 175 23.38 8.00 8.93
C LYS A 175 23.86 7.00 7.86
N GLU A 176 24.00 5.74 8.24
CA GLU A 176 24.51 4.64 7.40
C GLU A 176 23.42 3.68 6.92
N GLN A 177 22.14 4.12 6.93
CA GLN A 177 21.03 3.30 6.48
C GLN A 177 21.17 2.88 5.02
N LYS A 178 20.57 1.75 4.68
CA LYS A 178 20.47 1.24 3.33
C LYS A 178 19.02 1.27 2.86
N THR A 179 18.73 2.16 1.93
CA THR A 179 17.42 2.24 1.30
C THR A 179 17.52 1.79 -0.15
N TYR A 180 16.71 0.82 -0.51
CA TYR A 180 16.59 0.31 -1.87
C TYR A 180 15.21 0.64 -2.40
N PHE A 181 15.15 1.19 -3.62
CA PHE A 181 13.91 1.41 -4.33
C PHE A 181 13.91 0.62 -5.64
N ASN A 182 12.93 -0.26 -5.78
CA ASN A 182 12.51 -0.79 -7.06
C ASN A 182 11.19 -0.12 -7.44
N SER A 183 11.06 0.32 -8.70
CA SER A 183 9.84 0.95 -9.19
C SER A 183 9.59 0.50 -10.62
N GLU A 184 8.43 -0.08 -10.84
CA GLU A 184 8.05 -0.64 -12.11
C GLU A 184 6.61 -0.27 -12.47
N VAL A 185 6.39 0.07 -13.73
CA VAL A 185 5.07 0.20 -14.34
C VAL A 185 5.00 -0.78 -15.50
N VAL A 186 4.15 -1.78 -15.36
CA VAL A 186 3.95 -2.82 -16.38
C VAL A 186 2.70 -2.49 -17.18
N ASN A 187 2.88 -2.12 -18.44
CA ASN A 187 1.76 -1.83 -19.33
C ASN A 187 1.34 -3.12 -20.07
N GLN A 188 0.12 -3.55 -19.82
CA GLN A 188 -0.52 -4.69 -20.48
C GLN A 188 -1.75 -4.26 -21.30
N GLY A 189 -2.15 -3.00 -21.22
CA GLY A 189 -3.21 -2.41 -22.04
C GLY A 189 -2.73 -2.09 -23.45
N LEU A 190 -3.66 -1.90 -24.35
CA LEU A 190 -3.38 -1.32 -25.68
C LEU A 190 -3.14 0.19 -25.49
N SER A 191 -2.01 0.68 -25.95
CA SER A 191 -1.68 2.10 -25.98
C SER A 191 -2.32 2.81 -27.16
#